data_f03bac27ac6d73e71f222c25a0a1b698
#
_entry.id   f03bac27ac6d73e71f222c25a0a1b698
#
_cell.length_a   1.000
_cell.length_b   1.000
_cell.length_c   1.000
_cell.angle_alpha   90.00
_cell.angle_beta   90.00
_cell.angle_gamma   90.00
#
_symmetry.space_group_name_H-M   'P 1'
#
loop_
_entity.id
_entity.type
_entity.pdbx_description
1 polymer ?
#
loop_
_entity_poly.entity_id
_entity_poly.type
_entity_poly.pdbx_seq_one_letter_code
_entity_poly.pdbx_strand_id
1 'polypeptide(L)'
;MGFPLRIASNSERVHLTAANIWSRYPRLSSELAVRLNIAVSASDGALPPPTPSFRGRDHLFSVVADRDNFATADLRTGTGFACFTDNVSNDYLRYQFLEPLAYVLIAARYLTFIHSSCVALRGRGIVLCGDSGAGKTCLAFACARKGWTFISGDATAIVRGRDDYRLVGRPFEIRFRETARRLFPELEQYPRVIRPNGKDDIEIDPRDLRLKCALEGTASQIVFLERSHSPIPAVVETFPSNEALRHLEQAICFGDESSRNEQLRSLVTLLALPTHRLRYYDLDSAERVLRSLVSGR
;
A
#
# COMPACT_ATOMS: atom_id res chain seq x y z
N MET A 1 3.92 8.78 1.32
CA MET A 1 2.69 8.99 0.54
C MET A 1 2.28 10.48 0.43
N GLY A 2 3.22 11.43 0.65
CA GLY A 2 2.98 12.86 0.43
C GLY A 2 2.19 13.60 1.51
N PHE A 3 1.74 12.93 2.57
CA PHE A 3 1.09 13.54 3.73
C PHE A 3 2.11 13.80 4.82
N PRO A 4 1.98 14.92 5.56
CA PRO A 4 2.99 15.32 6.52
C PRO A 4 2.97 14.42 7.77
N LEU A 5 4.14 13.88 8.11
CA LEU A 5 4.42 13.13 9.32
C LEU A 5 5.57 13.82 10.06
N ARG A 6 5.37 14.14 11.32
CA ARG A 6 6.41 14.67 12.20
C ARG A 6 6.87 13.57 13.15
N ILE A 7 8.16 13.30 13.15
CA ILE A 7 8.79 12.32 14.06
C ILE A 7 9.70 13.08 15.01
N ALA A 8 9.53 12.83 16.30
CA ALA A 8 10.44 13.25 17.35
C ALA A 8 11.04 12.00 18.01
N SER A 9 12.37 11.95 18.16
CA SER A 9 13.05 10.83 18.82
C SER A 9 14.36 11.31 19.45
N ASN A 10 14.80 10.59 20.48
CA ASN A 10 16.13 10.72 21.08
C ASN A 10 17.20 9.86 20.33
N SER A 11 16.83 9.21 19.24
CA SER A 11 17.73 8.30 18.48
C SER A 11 17.89 8.77 17.03
N GLU A 12 19.12 9.06 16.63
CA GLU A 12 19.47 9.38 15.22
C GLU A 12 19.09 8.24 14.27
N ARG A 13 19.26 6.99 14.70
CA ARG A 13 18.88 5.81 13.91
C ARG A 13 17.41 5.80 13.50
N VAL A 14 16.51 6.25 14.38
CA VAL A 14 15.08 6.38 14.06
C VAL A 14 14.89 7.40 12.94
N HIS A 15 15.53 8.55 13.01
CA HIS A 15 15.45 9.59 11.98
C HIS A 15 16.02 9.12 10.65
N LEU A 16 17.17 8.44 10.65
CA LEU A 16 17.76 7.87 9.44
C LEU A 16 16.87 6.80 8.80
N THR A 17 16.32 5.89 9.62
CA THR A 17 15.39 4.87 9.12
C THR A 17 14.14 5.50 8.51
N ALA A 18 13.54 6.48 9.19
CA ALA A 18 12.38 7.20 8.68
C ALA A 18 12.70 7.97 7.38
N ALA A 19 13.86 8.62 7.31
CA ALA A 19 14.31 9.31 6.10
C ALA A 19 14.48 8.35 4.92
N ASN A 20 15.07 7.18 5.14
CA ASN A 20 15.22 6.15 4.11
C ASN A 20 13.87 5.66 3.56
N ILE A 21 12.85 5.61 4.40
CA ILE A 21 11.50 5.19 3.98
C ILE A 21 10.79 6.30 3.21
N TRP A 22 10.83 7.54 3.71
CA TRP A 22 9.88 8.58 3.29
C TRP A 22 10.47 9.82 2.64
N SER A 23 11.78 10.08 2.67
CA SER A 23 12.38 11.31 2.09
C SER A 23 12.12 11.45 0.58
N ARG A 24 11.86 10.34 -0.11
CA ARG A 24 11.54 10.31 -1.55
C ARG A 24 10.15 10.81 -1.91
N TYR A 25 9.26 10.94 -0.90
CA TYR A 25 7.88 11.36 -1.14
C TYR A 25 7.77 12.89 -1.08
N PRO A 26 7.48 13.55 -2.20
CA PRO A 26 7.19 14.97 -2.19
C PRO A 26 5.94 15.25 -1.36
N ARG A 27 5.85 16.43 -0.78
CA ARG A 27 4.67 16.85 -0.05
C ARG A 27 3.52 17.11 -1.03
N LEU A 28 2.43 16.37 -0.88
CA LEU A 28 1.20 16.52 -1.69
C LEU A 28 0.10 17.28 -0.96
N SER A 29 0.19 17.40 0.36
CA SER A 29 -0.87 17.97 1.18
C SER A 29 -0.31 19.03 2.12
N SER A 30 -1.08 20.12 2.33
CA SER A 30 -0.84 21.15 3.35
C SER A 30 -1.49 20.84 4.69
N GLU A 31 -2.16 19.71 4.83
CA GLU A 31 -2.84 19.28 6.04
C GLU A 31 -1.91 19.25 7.25
N LEU A 32 -2.49 19.22 8.45
CA LEU A 32 -1.75 19.12 9.69
C LEU A 32 -0.97 17.81 9.75
N ALA A 33 0.29 17.87 10.22
CA ALA A 33 1.11 16.69 10.37
C ALA A 33 0.54 15.74 11.44
N VAL A 34 0.45 14.45 11.11
CA VAL A 34 0.35 13.42 12.15
C VAL A 34 1.69 13.36 12.89
N ARG A 35 1.67 12.99 14.17
CA ARG A 35 2.83 13.06 15.06
C ARG A 35 3.18 11.67 15.59
N LEU A 36 4.47 11.36 15.60
CA LEU A 36 5.00 10.14 16.19
C LEU A 36 6.19 10.48 17.09
N ASN A 37 6.03 10.24 18.38
CA ASN A 37 7.06 10.45 19.39
C ASN A 37 7.64 9.09 19.76
N ILE A 38 8.97 8.96 19.66
CA ILE A 38 9.67 7.68 19.80
C ILE A 38 10.79 7.83 20.82
N ALA A 39 10.74 7.04 21.87
CA ALA A 39 11.81 6.89 22.85
C ALA A 39 12.58 5.61 22.59
N VAL A 40 13.91 5.70 22.59
CA VAL A 40 14.81 4.55 22.49
C VAL A 40 15.63 4.49 23.77
N SER A 41 15.62 3.34 24.43
CA SER A 41 16.42 3.04 25.64
C SER A 41 17.49 2.02 25.35
N ALA A 42 18.52 1.96 26.19
CA ALA A 42 19.51 0.90 26.12
C ALA A 42 18.86 -0.46 26.42
N SER A 43 19.24 -1.47 25.68
CA SER A 43 18.82 -2.85 25.93
C SER A 43 19.67 -3.46 27.07
N ASP A 44 19.02 -4.18 27.96
CA ASP A 44 19.68 -5.04 28.97
C ASP A 44 19.83 -6.48 28.48
N GLY A 45 19.30 -6.81 27.32
CA GLY A 45 19.27 -8.15 26.75
C GLY A 45 19.95 -8.29 25.38
N ALA A 46 20.48 -9.46 25.11
CA ALA A 46 21.14 -9.78 23.84
C ALA A 46 20.15 -10.22 22.74
N LEU A 47 18.94 -10.59 23.11
CA LEU A 47 17.95 -11.13 22.16
C LEU A 47 17.11 -10.01 21.53
N PRO A 48 16.84 -10.09 20.21
CA PRO A 48 15.91 -9.18 19.57
C PRO A 48 14.47 -9.41 20.13
N PRO A 49 13.61 -8.37 20.13
CA PRO A 49 12.24 -8.52 20.58
C PRO A 49 11.45 -9.48 19.67
N PRO A 50 10.42 -10.14 20.21
CA PRO A 50 9.56 -11.04 19.44
C PRO A 50 8.74 -10.28 18.40
N THR A 51 8.10 -11.01 17.48
CA THR A 51 7.13 -10.43 16.54
C THR A 51 5.96 -9.81 17.31
N PRO A 52 5.63 -8.53 17.09
CA PRO A 52 4.60 -7.85 17.84
C PRO A 52 3.19 -8.29 17.48
N SER A 53 2.28 -8.14 18.42
CA SER A 53 0.84 -8.18 18.20
C SER A 53 0.29 -6.80 17.88
N PHE A 54 -0.69 -6.76 16.96
CA PHE A 54 -1.39 -5.54 16.57
C PHE A 54 -2.81 -5.56 17.09
N ARG A 55 -3.25 -4.50 17.75
CA ARG A 55 -4.60 -4.38 18.32
C ARG A 55 -5.18 -3.01 18.03
N GLY A 56 -6.45 -3.00 17.59
CA GLY A 56 -7.23 -1.78 17.43
C GLY A 56 -8.48 -1.86 18.29
N ARG A 57 -8.78 -0.77 19.00
CA ARG A 57 -10.04 -0.60 19.71
C ARG A 57 -10.47 0.88 19.62
N ASP A 58 -11.62 1.11 19.00
CA ASP A 58 -12.14 2.45 18.75
C ASP A 58 -11.08 3.32 18.02
N HIS A 59 -10.69 4.44 18.63
CA HIS A 59 -9.66 5.34 18.11
C HIS A 59 -8.23 4.98 18.55
N LEU A 60 -8.04 3.91 19.31
CA LEU A 60 -6.72 3.46 19.77
C LEU A 60 -6.20 2.31 18.94
N PHE A 61 -4.92 2.40 18.59
CA PHE A 61 -4.18 1.35 17.93
C PHE A 61 -2.90 1.07 18.70
N SER A 62 -2.57 -0.21 18.92
CA SER A 62 -1.40 -0.62 19.67
C SER A 62 -0.60 -1.68 18.91
N VAL A 63 0.72 -1.59 19.06
CA VAL A 63 1.70 -2.56 18.61
C VAL A 63 2.50 -2.99 19.83
N VAL A 64 2.48 -4.25 20.19
CA VAL A 64 3.13 -4.74 21.42
C VAL A 64 3.95 -5.98 21.09
N ALA A 65 5.26 -5.87 21.23
CA ALA A 65 6.20 -6.99 21.17
C ALA A 65 6.45 -7.55 22.57
N ASP A 66 6.89 -6.69 23.49
CA ASP A 66 7.12 -7.01 24.90
C ASP A 66 6.93 -5.73 25.76
N ARG A 67 7.37 -5.76 27.03
CA ARG A 67 7.20 -4.64 27.97
C ARG A 67 8.01 -3.39 27.58
N ASP A 68 9.13 -3.54 26.87
CA ASP A 68 10.07 -2.47 26.53
C ASP A 68 9.93 -2.04 25.06
N ASN A 69 9.32 -2.89 24.22
CA ASN A 69 9.14 -2.68 22.79
C ASN A 69 7.64 -2.66 22.42
N PHE A 70 7.05 -1.48 22.50
CA PHE A 70 5.64 -1.27 22.23
C PHE A 70 5.36 0.11 21.62
N ALA A 71 4.17 0.25 21.06
CA ALA A 71 3.69 1.54 20.59
C ALA A 71 2.16 1.65 20.77
N THR A 72 1.69 2.88 20.84
CA THR A 72 0.26 3.20 20.79
C THR A 72 0.04 4.44 19.95
N ALA A 73 -1.10 4.50 19.29
CA ALA A 73 -1.53 5.66 18.52
C ALA A 73 -2.98 6.01 18.85
N ASP A 74 -3.23 7.29 19.06
CA ASP A 74 -4.55 7.86 19.10
C ASP A 74 -4.89 8.39 17.70
N LEU A 75 -5.74 7.65 17.00
CA LEU A 75 -6.16 7.91 15.62
C LEU A 75 -7.01 9.18 15.52
N ARG A 76 -7.71 9.56 16.58
CA ARG A 76 -8.53 10.78 16.65
C ARG A 76 -7.68 12.04 16.70
N THR A 77 -6.64 12.04 17.51
CA THR A 77 -5.71 13.19 17.61
C THR A 77 -4.62 13.17 16.53
N GLY A 78 -4.40 12.01 15.89
CA GLY A 78 -3.32 11.82 14.92
C GLY A 78 -1.95 11.79 15.58
N THR A 79 -1.86 11.29 16.82
CA THR A 79 -0.61 11.24 17.59
C THR A 79 -0.30 9.81 18.02
N GLY A 80 0.94 9.39 17.84
CA GLY A 80 1.45 8.11 18.31
C GLY A 80 2.66 8.26 19.21
N PHE A 81 2.86 7.25 20.07
CA PHE A 81 4.01 7.07 20.94
C PHE A 81 4.56 5.67 20.74
N ALA A 82 5.88 5.55 20.78
CA ALA A 82 6.55 4.26 20.72
C ALA A 82 7.77 4.26 21.65
N CYS A 83 8.02 3.11 22.25
CA CYS A 83 9.22 2.82 23.03
C CYS A 83 9.89 1.59 22.45
N PHE A 84 11.20 1.65 22.29
CA PHE A 84 11.99 0.49 21.85
C PHE A 84 13.33 0.47 22.60
N THR A 85 13.90 -0.72 22.59
CA THR A 85 15.30 -0.92 22.97
C THR A 85 16.23 -0.76 21.74
N ASP A 86 17.46 -0.40 21.96
CA ASP A 86 18.44 -0.12 20.90
C ASP A 86 18.94 -1.35 20.13
N ASN A 87 18.59 -2.57 20.57
CA ASN A 87 18.93 -3.84 19.91
C ASN A 87 17.95 -4.24 18.78
N VAL A 88 16.87 -3.48 18.52
CA VAL A 88 15.98 -3.72 17.36
C VAL A 88 16.73 -3.46 16.04
N SER A 89 16.54 -4.29 15.02
CA SER A 89 17.09 -4.03 13.68
C SER A 89 16.34 -2.90 12.97
N ASN A 90 16.95 -2.30 11.95
CA ASN A 90 16.29 -1.27 11.13
C ASN A 90 15.06 -1.82 10.40
N ASP A 91 15.10 -3.06 9.94
CA ASP A 91 13.96 -3.71 9.30
C ASP A 91 12.83 -3.98 10.29
N TYR A 92 13.18 -4.43 11.51
CA TYR A 92 12.20 -4.58 12.57
C TYR A 92 11.53 -3.25 12.91
N LEU A 93 12.32 -2.19 13.11
CA LEU A 93 11.83 -0.84 13.36
C LEU A 93 10.92 -0.35 12.22
N ARG A 94 11.34 -0.53 10.96
CA ARG A 94 10.58 -0.14 9.77
C ARG A 94 9.25 -0.87 9.67
N TYR A 95 9.29 -2.20 9.61
CA TYR A 95 8.13 -3.01 9.23
C TYR A 95 7.17 -3.27 10.38
N GLN A 96 7.65 -3.27 11.61
CA GLN A 96 6.81 -3.58 12.77
C GLN A 96 6.26 -2.33 13.47
N PHE A 97 6.92 -1.18 13.35
CA PHE A 97 6.54 0.03 14.06
C PHE A 97 6.32 1.25 13.17
N LEU A 98 7.35 1.71 12.44
CA LEU A 98 7.27 2.98 11.72
C LEU A 98 6.19 2.96 10.63
N GLU A 99 6.23 1.97 9.72
CA GLU A 99 5.25 1.88 8.64
C GLU A 99 3.83 1.66 9.17
N PRO A 100 3.54 0.69 10.06
CA PRO A 100 2.19 0.49 10.58
C PRO A 100 1.62 1.71 11.28
N LEU A 101 2.39 2.36 12.18
CA LEU A 101 1.94 3.54 12.90
C LEU A 101 1.66 4.71 11.96
N ALA A 102 2.58 5.00 11.03
CA ALA A 102 2.38 6.06 10.05
C ALA A 102 1.13 5.80 9.19
N TYR A 103 0.93 4.57 8.75
CA TYR A 103 -0.21 4.23 7.90
C TYR A 103 -1.54 4.35 8.63
N VAL A 104 -1.66 3.83 9.86
CA VAL A 104 -2.93 3.92 10.59
C VAL A 104 -3.25 5.37 10.97
N LEU A 105 -2.25 6.18 11.34
CA LEU A 105 -2.43 7.60 11.65
C LEU A 105 -2.86 8.40 10.42
N ILE A 106 -2.20 8.19 9.27
CA ILE A 106 -2.52 8.89 8.01
C ILE A 106 -3.87 8.39 7.46
N ALA A 107 -4.15 7.08 7.53
CA ALA A 107 -5.42 6.51 7.12
C ALA A 107 -6.58 7.06 7.96
N ALA A 108 -6.44 7.12 9.26
CA ALA A 108 -7.48 7.64 10.14
C ALA A 108 -7.85 9.11 9.83
N ARG A 109 -6.93 9.90 9.29
CA ARG A 109 -7.10 11.33 9.06
C ARG A 109 -7.40 11.71 7.60
N TYR A 110 -6.73 11.10 6.63
CA TYR A 110 -6.66 11.66 5.28
C TYR A 110 -6.90 10.68 4.16
N LEU A 111 -6.67 9.38 4.38
CA LEU A 111 -6.65 8.40 3.31
C LEU A 111 -7.57 7.23 3.60
N THR A 112 -8.13 6.65 2.55
CA THR A 112 -8.76 5.33 2.60
C THR A 112 -7.91 4.36 1.80
N PHE A 113 -7.25 3.43 2.48
CA PHE A 113 -6.40 2.43 1.82
C PHE A 113 -7.22 1.34 1.16
N ILE A 114 -6.76 0.92 0.00
CA ILE A 114 -7.29 -0.21 -0.76
C ILE A 114 -6.14 -1.18 -1.02
N HIS A 115 -6.35 -2.47 -0.77
CA HIS A 115 -5.39 -3.50 -1.16
C HIS A 115 -5.45 -3.73 -2.67
N SER A 116 -4.85 -2.85 -3.43
CA SER A 116 -4.88 -2.81 -4.88
C SER A 116 -3.56 -2.33 -5.47
N SER A 117 -3.32 -2.66 -6.74
CA SER A 117 -2.31 -2.00 -7.56
C SER A 117 -2.98 -0.87 -8.35
N CYS A 118 -2.17 0.09 -8.79
CA CYS A 118 -2.66 1.17 -9.63
C CYS A 118 -1.65 1.51 -10.73
N VAL A 119 -2.15 1.61 -11.96
CA VAL A 119 -1.41 2.04 -13.14
C VAL A 119 -2.23 3.05 -13.93
N ALA A 120 -1.59 3.94 -14.68
CA ALA A 120 -2.29 4.92 -15.50
C ALA A 120 -1.75 4.96 -16.93
N LEU A 121 -2.64 5.15 -17.89
CA LEU A 121 -2.29 5.40 -19.27
C LEU A 121 -2.95 6.71 -19.74
N ARG A 122 -2.15 7.64 -20.25
CA ARG A 122 -2.64 8.96 -20.73
C ARG A 122 -3.46 9.71 -19.66
N GLY A 123 -3.03 9.65 -18.40
CA GLY A 123 -3.71 10.29 -17.28
C GLY A 123 -4.93 9.55 -16.71
N ARG A 124 -5.36 8.43 -17.31
CA ARG A 124 -6.52 7.63 -16.85
C ARG A 124 -6.02 6.45 -16.02
N GLY A 125 -6.31 6.48 -14.72
CA GLY A 125 -5.89 5.44 -13.78
C GLY A 125 -6.81 4.24 -13.75
N ILE A 126 -6.24 3.04 -13.67
CA ILE A 126 -6.96 1.80 -13.39
C ILE A 126 -6.54 1.29 -12.01
N VAL A 127 -7.52 1.07 -11.15
CA VAL A 127 -7.35 0.40 -9.86
C VAL A 127 -7.53 -1.10 -10.08
N LEU A 128 -6.48 -1.88 -9.86
CA LEU A 128 -6.46 -3.34 -10.01
C LEU A 128 -6.71 -3.99 -8.65
N CYS A 129 -7.89 -4.53 -8.45
CA CYS A 129 -8.35 -5.21 -7.25
C CYS A 129 -8.36 -6.73 -7.43
N GLY A 130 -8.66 -7.47 -6.37
CA GLY A 130 -8.81 -8.93 -6.38
C GLY A 130 -8.08 -9.61 -5.23
N ASP A 131 -8.26 -10.90 -5.09
CA ASP A 131 -7.71 -11.70 -4.00
C ASP A 131 -6.19 -11.76 -4.00
N SER A 132 -5.63 -12.26 -2.91
CA SER A 132 -4.20 -12.55 -2.85
C SER A 132 -3.83 -13.61 -3.89
N GLY A 133 -2.85 -13.30 -4.74
CA GLY A 133 -2.47 -14.20 -5.84
C GLY A 133 -3.18 -13.92 -7.18
N ALA A 134 -4.19 -13.06 -7.24
CA ALA A 134 -4.88 -12.69 -8.48
C ALA A 134 -3.98 -11.99 -9.53
N GLY A 135 -2.72 -11.68 -9.18
CA GLY A 135 -1.75 -11.13 -10.14
C GLY A 135 -1.71 -9.61 -10.22
N LYS A 136 -2.30 -8.89 -9.26
CA LYS A 136 -2.36 -7.42 -9.24
C LYS A 136 -1.00 -6.77 -9.53
N THR A 137 0.01 -7.08 -8.73
CA THR A 137 1.36 -6.51 -8.88
C THR A 137 2.02 -6.93 -10.19
N CYS A 138 1.87 -8.20 -10.58
CA CYS A 138 2.43 -8.70 -11.84
C CYS A 138 1.82 -8.00 -13.06
N LEU A 139 0.50 -7.80 -13.06
CA LEU A 139 -0.17 -7.11 -14.16
C LEU A 139 0.16 -5.61 -14.18
N ALA A 140 0.22 -4.96 -13.01
CA ALA A 140 0.65 -3.57 -12.91
C ALA A 140 2.08 -3.37 -13.45
N PHE A 141 2.99 -4.29 -13.12
CA PHE A 141 4.35 -4.28 -13.62
C PHE A 141 4.42 -4.54 -15.14
N ALA A 142 3.67 -5.51 -15.65
CA ALA A 142 3.58 -5.78 -17.07
C ALA A 142 3.05 -4.55 -17.86
N CYS A 143 2.05 -3.85 -17.33
CA CYS A 143 1.57 -2.59 -17.88
C CYS A 143 2.68 -1.52 -17.87
N ALA A 144 3.38 -1.35 -16.75
CA ALA A 144 4.45 -0.35 -16.62
C ALA A 144 5.58 -0.59 -17.64
N ARG A 145 5.97 -1.86 -17.88
CA ARG A 145 6.94 -2.23 -18.94
C ARG A 145 6.46 -1.88 -20.35
N LYS A 146 5.16 -1.75 -20.55
CA LYS A 146 4.53 -1.34 -21.83
C LYS A 146 4.20 0.16 -21.89
N GLY A 147 4.85 0.96 -21.04
CA GLY A 147 4.78 2.42 -21.05
C GLY A 147 3.63 3.04 -20.26
N TRP A 148 2.92 2.26 -19.45
CA TRP A 148 2.00 2.82 -18.47
C TRP A 148 2.77 3.48 -17.33
N THR A 149 2.15 4.46 -16.68
CA THR A 149 2.68 5.04 -15.44
C THR A 149 2.34 4.13 -14.27
N PHE A 150 3.35 3.67 -13.55
CA PHE A 150 3.19 2.90 -12.32
C PHE A 150 2.90 3.83 -11.14
N ILE A 151 1.85 3.54 -10.36
CA ILE A 151 1.46 4.33 -9.19
C ILE A 151 1.60 3.51 -7.91
N SER A 152 1.17 2.25 -7.94
CA SER A 152 1.23 1.38 -6.77
C SER A 152 1.23 -0.11 -7.16
N GLY A 153 1.94 -0.93 -6.37
CA GLY A 153 1.97 -2.39 -6.54
C GLY A 153 1.04 -3.16 -5.61
N ASP A 154 0.77 -2.66 -4.41
CA ASP A 154 0.01 -3.41 -3.39
C ASP A 154 -0.84 -2.53 -2.45
N ALA A 155 -0.59 -1.24 -2.41
CA ALA A 155 -1.29 -0.32 -1.53
C ALA A 155 -1.59 1.00 -2.26
N THR A 156 -2.81 1.15 -2.71
CA THR A 156 -3.34 2.38 -3.26
C THR A 156 -4.22 3.05 -2.20
N ALA A 157 -4.23 4.36 -2.14
CA ALA A 157 -5.08 5.08 -1.20
C ALA A 157 -5.90 6.16 -1.91
N ILE A 158 -7.17 6.27 -1.55
CA ILE A 158 -8.07 7.34 -1.95
C ILE A 158 -7.80 8.54 -1.04
N VAL A 159 -7.64 9.73 -1.60
CA VAL A 159 -7.58 10.97 -0.83
C VAL A 159 -9.01 11.37 -0.45
N ARG A 160 -9.31 11.39 0.86
CA ARG A 160 -10.65 11.70 1.36
C ARG A 160 -11.02 13.17 1.17
N GLY A 161 -12.32 13.45 1.14
CA GLY A 161 -12.84 14.81 1.00
C GLY A 161 -12.63 15.43 -0.39
N ARG A 162 -12.40 14.59 -1.42
CA ARG A 162 -12.24 15.01 -2.81
C ARG A 162 -13.15 14.21 -3.73
N ASP A 163 -13.75 14.89 -4.69
CA ASP A 163 -14.66 14.30 -5.68
C ASP A 163 -13.95 14.01 -7.02
N ASP A 164 -12.62 14.24 -7.08
CA ASP A 164 -11.81 14.07 -8.30
C ASP A 164 -11.21 12.67 -8.46
N TYR A 165 -11.65 11.68 -7.66
CA TYR A 165 -11.14 10.30 -7.64
C TYR A 165 -9.61 10.21 -7.53
N ARG A 166 -9.02 11.15 -6.79
CA ARG A 166 -7.58 11.23 -6.63
C ARG A 166 -7.06 10.08 -5.78
N LEU A 167 -6.07 9.41 -6.31
CA LEU A 167 -5.36 8.31 -5.66
C LEU A 167 -3.92 8.70 -5.38
N VAL A 168 -3.38 8.14 -4.31
CA VAL A 168 -1.94 8.17 -4.03
C VAL A 168 -1.42 6.74 -3.87
N GLY A 169 -0.20 6.51 -4.31
CA GLY A 169 0.42 5.20 -4.29
C GLY A 169 1.78 5.15 -3.61
N ARG A 170 2.46 4.03 -3.80
CA ARG A 170 3.84 3.77 -3.37
C ARG A 170 4.68 3.42 -4.60
N PRO A 171 5.06 4.42 -5.43
CA PRO A 171 5.71 4.15 -6.71
C PRO A 171 7.21 3.84 -6.60
N PHE A 172 7.78 3.84 -5.40
CA PHE A 172 9.23 3.67 -5.19
C PHE A 172 9.63 2.27 -4.76
N GLU A 173 8.65 1.35 -4.70
CA GLU A 173 8.86 -0.01 -4.24
C GLU A 173 7.83 -0.93 -4.89
N ILE A 174 8.30 -1.94 -5.59
CA ILE A 174 7.45 -3.04 -6.07
C ILE A 174 7.87 -4.31 -5.35
N ARG A 175 6.89 -5.01 -4.80
CA ARG A 175 7.11 -6.25 -4.08
C ARG A 175 6.51 -7.41 -4.83
N PHE A 176 7.33 -8.38 -5.17
CA PHE A 176 6.94 -9.60 -5.83
C PHE A 176 7.11 -10.80 -4.91
N ARG A 177 6.26 -11.78 -5.06
CA ARG A 177 6.54 -13.11 -4.54
C ARG A 177 7.59 -13.79 -5.41
N GLU A 178 8.35 -14.72 -4.84
CA GLU A 178 9.37 -15.50 -5.55
C GLU A 178 8.86 -16.12 -6.86
N THR A 179 7.60 -16.55 -6.87
CA THR A 179 6.99 -17.13 -8.08
C THR A 179 6.93 -16.18 -9.28
N ALA A 180 7.10 -14.86 -9.07
CA ALA A 180 7.11 -13.88 -10.15
C ALA A 180 8.36 -13.97 -11.04
N ARG A 181 9.46 -14.56 -10.58
CA ARG A 181 10.66 -14.82 -11.42
C ARG A 181 10.34 -15.61 -12.69
N ARG A 182 9.38 -16.52 -12.59
CA ARG A 182 8.91 -17.30 -13.76
C ARG A 182 8.26 -16.45 -14.84
N LEU A 183 7.72 -15.28 -14.46
CA LEU A 183 7.06 -14.35 -15.37
C LEU A 183 8.01 -13.24 -15.84
N PHE A 184 8.98 -12.91 -15.00
CA PHE A 184 9.89 -11.79 -15.19
C PHE A 184 11.33 -12.23 -14.84
N PRO A 185 12.07 -12.80 -15.83
CA PRO A 185 13.44 -13.28 -15.61
C PRO A 185 14.41 -12.23 -15.08
N GLU A 186 14.15 -10.95 -15.36
CA GLU A 186 14.94 -9.83 -14.86
C GLU A 186 14.91 -9.72 -13.32
N LEU A 187 13.98 -10.36 -12.65
CA LEU A 187 13.93 -10.38 -11.18
C LEU A 187 14.99 -11.31 -10.56
N GLU A 188 15.65 -12.16 -11.35
CA GLU A 188 16.71 -13.07 -10.87
C GLU A 188 17.91 -12.32 -10.25
N GLN A 189 18.19 -11.11 -10.74
CA GLN A 189 19.30 -10.29 -10.23
C GLN A 189 19.03 -9.66 -8.86
N TYR A 190 17.78 -9.65 -8.38
CA TYR A 190 17.43 -9.03 -7.10
C TYR A 190 17.41 -10.06 -5.98
N PRO A 191 17.96 -9.73 -4.79
CA PRO A 191 17.97 -10.66 -3.68
C PRO A 191 16.57 -10.94 -3.14
N ARG A 192 16.41 -12.09 -2.50
CA ARG A 192 15.23 -12.38 -1.67
C ARG A 192 15.33 -11.60 -0.38
N VAL A 193 14.21 -11.03 0.03
CA VAL A 193 14.06 -10.33 1.30
C VAL A 193 13.07 -11.13 2.15
N ILE A 194 13.56 -11.72 3.24
CA ILE A 194 12.71 -12.38 4.23
C ILE A 194 12.20 -11.31 5.18
N ARG A 195 10.89 -11.08 5.17
CA ARG A 195 10.29 -10.11 6.09
C ARG A 195 10.09 -10.68 7.48
N PRO A 196 9.95 -9.82 8.50
CA PRO A 196 9.65 -10.25 9.86
C PRO A 196 8.37 -11.09 10.00
N ASN A 197 7.44 -11.02 9.03
CA ASN A 197 6.24 -11.85 8.97
C ASN A 197 6.44 -13.19 8.25
N GLY A 198 7.67 -13.57 7.95
CA GLY A 198 8.05 -14.82 7.29
C GLY A 198 7.75 -14.90 5.80
N LYS A 199 7.30 -13.81 5.17
CA LYS A 199 7.06 -13.80 3.71
C LYS A 199 8.35 -13.57 2.95
N ASP A 200 8.62 -14.44 1.98
CA ASP A 200 9.68 -14.26 1.00
C ASP A 200 9.19 -13.34 -0.12
N ASP A 201 9.81 -12.19 -0.23
CA ASP A 201 9.51 -11.20 -1.26
C ASP A 201 10.79 -10.84 -2.03
N ILE A 202 10.61 -10.34 -3.24
CA ILE A 202 11.62 -9.62 -4.02
C ILE A 202 11.19 -8.17 -4.02
N GLU A 203 12.02 -7.29 -3.49
CA GLU A 203 11.75 -5.86 -3.46
C GLU A 203 12.62 -5.16 -4.51
N ILE A 204 12.00 -4.37 -5.39
CA ILE A 204 12.69 -3.60 -6.43
C ILE A 204 12.29 -2.14 -6.39
N ASP A 205 13.22 -1.26 -6.72
CA ASP A 205 12.91 0.13 -7.06
C ASP A 205 12.55 0.19 -8.56
N PRO A 206 11.34 0.61 -8.95
CA PRO A 206 10.94 0.70 -10.36
C PRO A 206 11.88 1.55 -11.22
N ARG A 207 12.61 2.49 -10.60
CA ARG A 207 13.56 3.35 -11.31
C ARG A 207 14.78 2.59 -11.82
N ASP A 208 15.19 1.51 -11.14
CA ASP A 208 16.27 0.64 -11.59
C ASP A 208 15.95 0.00 -12.94
N LEU A 209 14.65 -0.19 -13.21
CA LEU A 209 14.14 -0.70 -14.48
C LEU A 209 13.63 0.43 -15.41
N ARG A 210 13.91 1.70 -15.10
CA ARG A 210 13.51 2.88 -15.87
C ARG A 210 12.00 2.96 -16.14
N LEU A 211 11.19 2.46 -15.21
CA LEU A 211 9.74 2.53 -15.34
C LEU A 211 9.25 3.97 -15.08
N LYS A 212 8.23 4.36 -15.82
CA LYS A 212 7.55 5.61 -15.58
C LYS A 212 6.72 5.50 -14.31
N CYS A 213 7.01 6.33 -13.31
CA CYS A 213 6.34 6.32 -12.01
C CYS A 213 5.68 7.66 -11.71
N ALA A 214 4.58 7.62 -10.93
CA ALA A 214 3.95 8.79 -10.35
C ALA A 214 3.43 8.47 -8.95
N LEU A 215 3.54 9.45 -8.03
CA LEU A 215 3.05 9.31 -6.67
C LEU A 215 1.52 9.32 -6.60
N GLU A 216 0.88 10.00 -7.54
CA GLU A 216 -0.57 10.18 -7.59
C GLU A 216 -1.13 9.98 -8.99
N GLY A 217 -2.43 9.80 -9.06
CA GLY A 217 -3.20 9.72 -10.29
C GLY A 217 -4.68 9.87 -10.03
N THR A 218 -5.47 9.96 -11.10
CA THR A 218 -6.94 10.00 -11.04
C THR A 218 -7.49 8.66 -11.52
N ALA A 219 -8.31 8.02 -10.69
CA ALA A 219 -8.97 6.78 -11.08
C ALA A 219 -10.01 7.07 -12.19
N SER A 220 -10.09 6.18 -13.15
CA SER A 220 -11.12 6.19 -14.20
C SER A 220 -11.87 4.87 -14.32
N GLN A 221 -11.28 3.79 -13.83
CA GLN A 221 -11.81 2.43 -13.89
C GLN A 221 -11.37 1.64 -12.66
N ILE A 222 -12.20 0.71 -12.24
CA ILE A 222 -11.88 -0.30 -11.23
C ILE A 222 -11.96 -1.67 -11.89
N VAL A 223 -10.93 -2.49 -11.75
CA VAL A 223 -10.88 -3.81 -12.37
C VAL A 223 -10.54 -4.88 -11.34
N PHE A 224 -11.46 -5.78 -11.11
CA PHE A 224 -11.27 -6.96 -10.27
C PHE A 224 -10.69 -8.08 -11.11
N LEU A 225 -9.53 -8.59 -10.68
CA LEU A 225 -8.75 -9.59 -11.39
C LEU A 225 -9.13 -11.01 -10.97
N GLU A 226 -9.39 -11.86 -11.96
CA GLU A 226 -9.61 -13.28 -11.80
C GLU A 226 -8.66 -14.03 -12.74
N ARG A 227 -7.57 -14.56 -12.19
CA ARG A 227 -6.58 -15.27 -12.99
C ARG A 227 -6.97 -16.72 -13.17
N SER A 228 -7.07 -17.14 -14.43
CA SER A 228 -7.27 -18.56 -14.79
C SER A 228 -5.98 -19.37 -14.67
N HIS A 229 -6.11 -20.64 -14.31
CA HIS A 229 -5.03 -21.62 -14.35
C HIS A 229 -4.90 -22.32 -15.69
N SER A 230 -5.89 -22.18 -16.56
CA SER A 230 -5.91 -22.75 -17.91
C SER A 230 -5.95 -21.66 -18.97
N PRO A 231 -5.38 -21.87 -20.16
CA PRO A 231 -5.43 -20.91 -21.26
C PRO A 231 -6.87 -20.53 -21.61
N ILE A 232 -7.19 -19.25 -21.44
CA ILE A 232 -8.46 -18.63 -21.88
C ILE A 232 -8.17 -17.26 -22.49
N PRO A 233 -9.00 -16.77 -23.42
CA PRO A 233 -8.97 -15.37 -23.82
C PRO A 233 -9.20 -14.45 -22.62
N ALA A 234 -8.57 -13.29 -22.63
CA ALA A 234 -8.88 -12.27 -21.63
C ALA A 234 -10.27 -11.67 -21.94
N VAL A 235 -11.17 -11.74 -20.97
CA VAL A 235 -12.55 -11.26 -21.08
C VAL A 235 -12.84 -10.29 -19.97
N VAL A 236 -13.43 -9.16 -20.31
CA VAL A 236 -13.91 -8.16 -19.37
C VAL A 236 -15.43 -8.14 -19.36
N GLU A 237 -15.99 -8.09 -18.16
CA GLU A 237 -17.44 -7.99 -17.92
C GLU A 237 -17.70 -6.98 -16.81
N THR A 238 -18.92 -6.46 -16.75
CA THR A 238 -19.34 -5.58 -15.65
C THR A 238 -19.28 -6.35 -14.33
N PHE A 239 -18.74 -5.72 -13.28
CA PHE A 239 -18.73 -6.29 -11.94
C PHE A 239 -19.69 -5.53 -11.03
N PRO A 240 -20.62 -6.24 -10.33
CA PRO A 240 -21.65 -5.58 -9.53
C PRO A 240 -21.05 -4.74 -8.39
N SER A 241 -21.50 -3.49 -8.25
CA SER A 241 -20.96 -2.54 -7.25
C SER A 241 -21.14 -3.03 -5.81
N ASN A 242 -22.18 -3.80 -5.50
CA ASN A 242 -22.40 -4.37 -4.16
C ASN A 242 -21.36 -5.47 -3.83
N GLU A 243 -20.93 -6.25 -4.82
CA GLU A 243 -19.86 -7.23 -4.64
C GLU A 243 -18.50 -6.52 -4.53
N ALA A 244 -18.29 -5.51 -5.38
CA ALA A 244 -17.09 -4.70 -5.33
C ALA A 244 -16.90 -4.02 -3.96
N LEU A 245 -17.97 -3.45 -3.39
CA LEU A 245 -17.95 -2.82 -2.06
C LEU A 245 -17.52 -3.82 -0.99
N ARG A 246 -18.13 -5.02 -0.97
CA ARG A 246 -17.76 -6.08 -0.01
C ARG A 246 -16.29 -6.48 -0.06
N HIS A 247 -15.68 -6.49 -1.26
CA HIS A 247 -14.25 -6.74 -1.40
C HIS A 247 -13.40 -5.58 -0.85
N LEU A 248 -13.79 -4.35 -1.13
CA LEU A 248 -13.01 -3.17 -0.73
C LEU A 248 -13.11 -2.89 0.77
N GLU A 249 -14.26 -3.14 1.38
CA GLU A 249 -14.49 -2.97 2.83
C GLU A 249 -13.54 -3.78 3.70
N GLN A 250 -13.06 -4.92 3.22
CA GLN A 250 -12.10 -5.77 3.94
C GLN A 250 -10.79 -5.06 4.26
N ALA A 251 -10.46 -4.00 3.54
CA ALA A 251 -9.28 -3.18 3.80
C ALA A 251 -9.47 -2.17 4.94
N ILE A 252 -10.71 -1.94 5.40
CA ILE A 252 -11.03 -1.03 6.52
C ILE A 252 -10.82 -1.76 7.83
N CYS A 253 -9.61 -1.68 8.36
CA CYS A 253 -9.22 -2.47 9.55
C CYS A 253 -9.34 -1.70 10.87
N PHE A 254 -9.13 -0.37 10.88
CA PHE A 254 -8.95 0.42 12.11
C PHE A 254 -9.67 1.76 12.03
N GLY A 255 -10.05 2.27 13.20
CA GLY A 255 -10.68 3.55 13.39
C GLY A 255 -11.98 3.44 14.23
N ASP A 256 -12.40 4.56 14.81
CA ASP A 256 -13.71 4.68 15.42
C ASP A 256 -14.82 4.69 14.34
N GLU A 257 -16.05 4.67 14.77
CA GLU A 257 -17.22 4.63 13.85
C GLU A 257 -17.22 5.80 12.85
N SER A 258 -16.86 7.01 13.30
CA SER A 258 -16.77 8.18 12.42
C SER A 258 -15.74 7.99 11.30
N SER A 259 -14.54 7.58 11.65
CA SER A 259 -13.45 7.32 10.70
C SER A 259 -13.80 6.19 9.72
N ARG A 260 -14.43 5.12 10.22
CA ARG A 260 -14.90 4.00 9.37
C ARG A 260 -15.97 4.44 8.39
N ASN A 261 -16.93 5.24 8.83
CA ASN A 261 -17.99 5.79 7.98
C ASN A 261 -17.42 6.71 6.89
N GLU A 262 -16.41 7.52 7.18
CA GLU A 262 -15.73 8.33 6.17
C GLU A 262 -14.97 7.47 5.15
N GLN A 263 -14.30 6.41 5.60
CA GLN A 263 -13.63 5.47 4.71
C GLN A 263 -14.63 4.75 3.79
N LEU A 264 -15.77 4.29 4.34
CA LEU A 264 -16.85 3.68 3.56
C LEU A 264 -17.42 4.64 2.51
N ARG A 265 -17.69 5.91 2.88
CA ARG A 265 -18.15 6.91 1.91
C ARG A 265 -17.16 7.09 0.76
N SER A 266 -15.84 7.09 1.05
CA SER A 266 -14.81 7.18 0.00
C SER A 266 -14.85 5.99 -0.94
N LEU A 267 -15.09 4.77 -0.43
CA LEU A 267 -15.23 3.57 -1.26
C LEU A 267 -16.49 3.64 -2.13
N VAL A 268 -17.62 4.07 -1.56
CA VAL A 268 -18.88 4.25 -2.32
C VAL A 268 -18.70 5.29 -3.42
N THR A 269 -18.04 6.42 -3.11
CA THR A 269 -17.70 7.45 -4.12
C THR A 269 -16.84 6.86 -5.23
N LEU A 270 -15.80 6.10 -4.89
CA LEU A 270 -14.93 5.47 -5.90
C LEU A 270 -15.72 4.50 -6.80
N LEU A 271 -16.68 3.75 -6.24
CA LEU A 271 -17.53 2.79 -6.96
C LEU A 271 -18.59 3.43 -7.88
N ALA A 272 -18.66 4.77 -7.93
CA ALA A 272 -19.38 5.45 -9.02
C ALA A 272 -18.65 5.34 -10.37
N LEU A 273 -17.36 4.98 -10.35
CA LEU A 273 -16.59 4.66 -11.56
C LEU A 273 -17.02 3.32 -12.16
N PRO A 274 -16.87 3.15 -13.50
CA PRO A 274 -17.08 1.86 -14.14
C PRO A 274 -16.24 0.77 -13.47
N THR A 275 -16.91 -0.29 -13.05
CA THR A 275 -16.31 -1.40 -12.32
C THR A 275 -16.45 -2.69 -13.12
N HIS A 276 -15.34 -3.38 -13.31
CA HIS A 276 -15.23 -4.54 -14.18
C HIS A 276 -14.62 -5.73 -13.47
N ARG A 277 -14.92 -6.94 -13.96
CA ARG A 277 -14.17 -8.17 -13.71
C ARG A 277 -13.36 -8.49 -14.93
N LEU A 278 -12.07 -8.74 -14.78
CA LEU A 278 -11.18 -9.21 -15.84
C LEU A 278 -10.73 -10.64 -15.55
N ARG A 279 -11.20 -11.58 -16.36
CA ARG A 279 -10.76 -12.97 -16.36
C ARG A 279 -9.68 -13.14 -17.39
N TYR A 280 -8.53 -13.69 -17.00
CA TYR A 280 -7.38 -13.77 -17.88
C TYR A 280 -6.44 -14.92 -17.49
N TYR A 281 -5.66 -15.39 -18.46
CA TYR A 281 -4.60 -16.38 -18.26
C TYR A 281 -3.22 -15.73 -18.35
N ASP A 282 -2.94 -15.00 -19.41
CA ASP A 282 -1.65 -14.35 -19.65
C ASP A 282 -1.72 -12.82 -19.50
N LEU A 283 -0.56 -12.24 -19.13
CA LEU A 283 -0.46 -10.81 -18.82
C LEU A 283 -0.57 -9.92 -20.07
N ASP A 284 -0.18 -10.42 -21.25
CA ASP A 284 -0.21 -9.63 -22.48
C ASP A 284 -1.63 -9.43 -22.98
N SER A 285 -2.46 -10.47 -22.94
CA SER A 285 -3.88 -10.35 -23.27
C SER A 285 -4.62 -9.49 -22.26
N ALA A 286 -4.32 -9.64 -20.96
CA ALA A 286 -4.88 -8.80 -19.92
C ALA A 286 -4.55 -7.32 -20.12
N GLU A 287 -3.28 -6.98 -20.40
CA GLU A 287 -2.86 -5.59 -20.67
C GLU A 287 -3.57 -5.01 -21.90
N ARG A 288 -3.73 -5.76 -22.99
CA ARG A 288 -4.48 -5.29 -24.16
C ARG A 288 -5.92 -4.93 -23.83
N VAL A 289 -6.59 -5.74 -23.01
CA VAL A 289 -7.96 -5.46 -22.55
C VAL A 289 -7.98 -4.19 -21.67
N LEU A 290 -7.06 -4.05 -20.71
CA LEU A 290 -6.96 -2.83 -19.90
C LEU A 290 -6.71 -1.59 -20.77
N ARG A 291 -5.88 -1.70 -21.79
CA ARG A 291 -5.59 -0.61 -22.72
C ARG A 291 -6.84 -0.18 -23.50
N SER A 292 -7.69 -1.11 -23.91
CA SER A 292 -8.96 -0.79 -24.59
C SER A 292 -9.92 -0.03 -23.67
N LEU A 293 -10.01 -0.43 -22.39
CA LEU A 293 -10.87 0.26 -21.40
C LEU A 293 -10.53 1.74 -21.24
N VAL A 294 -9.23 2.10 -21.28
CA VAL A 294 -8.83 3.51 -21.14
C VAL A 294 -8.75 4.27 -22.46
N SER A 295 -8.73 3.57 -23.60
CA SER A 295 -8.67 4.20 -24.92
C SER A 295 -10.06 4.56 -25.48
N GLY A 296 -11.13 4.09 -24.87
CA GLY A 296 -12.50 4.38 -25.30
C GLY A 296 -12.87 3.73 -26.64
N ARG A 297 -12.25 2.58 -26.96
CA ARG A 297 -12.55 1.76 -28.15
C ARG A 297 -13.29 0.51 -27.77
#